data_5422b1b6e08fa940b6a107f46313386f
#
_entry.id   5422b1b6e08fa940b6a107f46313386f
#
_cell.length_a   1.000
_cell.length_b   1.000
_cell.length_c   1.000
_cell.angle_alpha   90.00
_cell.angle_beta   90.00
_cell.angle_gamma   90.00
#
_symmetry.space_group_name_H-M   'P 1'
#
loop_
_entity.id
_entity.type
_entity.pdbx_description
1 polymer ?
#
loop_
_entity_poly.entity_id
_entity_poly.type
_entity_poly.pdbx_seq_one_letter_code
_entity_poly.pdbx_strand_id
1 'polypeptide(L)'
;MSEIDIIDSTSKISKKSSLSEYVFDTIREAILNGKYKENDLLKENALATELGVSRTPVREALKQLELEGLVLLIPNKGASVIGFSKKDVKDIYEMRALLEGLCVKKAIENINDDIINELFEILDLNSYYLSKGKMDAILELDNKYHQVIYKAANSRMISQTLSDFHHYLERMRKTTLNDIERAQKSHVEHQKIANAIKERNVEEAQRLAIEHINNSMLNIDKHGLW
;
A
#
# COMPACT_ATOMS: atom_id res chain seq x y z
N MET A 1 2.10 35.37 7.11
CA MET A 1 1.98 34.11 7.86
C MET A 1 2.80 34.26 9.10
N SER A 2 2.18 34.21 10.28
CA SER A 2 2.81 34.51 11.55
C SER A 2 3.58 33.29 12.09
N GLU A 3 4.60 33.53 12.92
CA GLU A 3 5.40 32.49 13.60
C GLU A 3 4.57 31.46 14.39
N ILE A 4 3.31 31.74 14.64
CA ILE A 4 2.36 30.87 15.36
C ILE A 4 1.93 29.68 14.49
N ASP A 5 1.86 29.81 13.16
CA ASP A 5 1.42 28.73 12.24
C ASP A 5 2.53 27.69 12.01
N ILE A 6 3.80 28.06 12.24
CA ILE A 6 4.94 27.14 12.11
C ILE A 6 5.07 26.22 13.33
N ILE A 7 4.71 26.71 14.52
CA ILE A 7 4.78 25.94 15.76
C ILE A 7 3.69 24.85 15.82
N ASP A 8 2.53 25.08 15.18
CA ASP A 8 1.41 24.13 15.21
C ASP A 8 1.61 22.94 14.24
N SER A 9 2.40 23.12 13.17
CA SER A 9 2.75 22.02 12.26
C SER A 9 3.81 21.06 12.84
N THR A 10 4.69 21.55 13.71
CA THR A 10 5.68 20.69 14.40
C THR A 10 5.12 19.93 15.60
N SER A 11 4.00 20.38 16.18
CA SER A 11 3.33 19.71 17.31
C SER A 11 2.52 18.45 16.89
N LYS A 12 2.27 18.26 15.60
CA LYS A 12 1.60 17.05 15.03
C LYS A 12 2.56 15.91 14.74
N ILE A 13 3.89 16.08 14.95
CA ILE A 13 4.83 14.96 14.91
C ILE A 13 4.54 14.10 16.14
N SER A 14 3.82 13.00 15.92
CA SER A 14 3.57 12.03 16.99
C SER A 14 4.91 11.58 17.57
N LYS A 15 5.01 11.46 18.88
CA LYS A 15 6.22 11.17 19.68
C LYS A 15 6.97 9.87 19.34
N LYS A 16 6.84 9.28 18.13
CA LYS A 16 7.41 7.98 17.76
C LYS A 16 8.25 7.95 16.48
N SER A 17 8.16 8.95 15.59
CA SER A 17 8.99 8.97 14.37
C SER A 17 10.10 10.01 14.45
N SER A 18 11.29 9.67 13.96
CA SER A 18 12.38 10.65 13.81
C SER A 18 12.04 11.65 12.72
N LEU A 19 12.65 12.85 12.76
CA LEU A 19 12.47 13.86 11.71
C LEU A 19 12.90 13.33 10.34
N SER A 20 13.92 12.47 10.29
CA SER A 20 14.36 11.78 9.07
C SER A 20 13.29 10.83 8.53
N GLU A 21 12.59 10.11 9.39
CA GLU A 21 11.50 9.20 9.03
C GLU A 21 10.30 9.97 8.47
N TYR A 22 9.91 11.07 9.11
CA TYR A 22 8.88 11.96 8.57
C TYR A 22 9.23 12.48 7.16
N VAL A 23 10.48 12.94 6.97
CA VAL A 23 10.95 13.43 5.65
C VAL A 23 10.96 12.30 4.62
N PHE A 24 11.41 11.11 5.02
CA PHE A 24 11.41 9.92 4.19
C PHE A 24 9.99 9.57 3.71
N ASP A 25 9.04 9.43 4.63
CA ASP A 25 7.64 9.12 4.30
C ASP A 25 7.03 10.18 3.38
N THR A 26 7.30 11.47 3.66
CA THR A 26 6.77 12.58 2.86
C THR A 26 7.29 12.55 1.41
N ILE A 27 8.59 12.30 1.20
CA ILE A 27 9.17 12.24 -0.14
C ILE A 27 8.74 10.95 -0.84
N ARG A 28 8.72 9.82 -0.13
CA ARG A 28 8.23 8.53 -0.62
C ARG A 28 6.82 8.64 -1.17
N GLU A 29 5.89 9.18 -0.38
CA GLU A 29 4.51 9.45 -0.80
C GLU A 29 4.44 10.37 -2.02
N ALA A 30 5.25 11.41 -2.07
CA ALA A 30 5.28 12.33 -3.20
C ALA A 30 5.74 11.64 -4.50
N ILE A 31 6.70 10.72 -4.42
CA ILE A 31 7.14 9.88 -5.57
C ILE A 31 6.02 8.92 -5.96
N LEU A 32 5.48 8.15 -5.01
CA LEU A 32 4.44 7.14 -5.27
C LEU A 32 3.16 7.77 -5.83
N ASN A 33 2.81 8.96 -5.37
CA ASN A 33 1.66 9.73 -5.87
C ASN A 33 1.94 10.49 -7.18
N GLY A 34 3.17 10.41 -7.71
CA GLY A 34 3.56 11.02 -8.99
C GLY A 34 3.71 12.54 -8.95
N LYS A 35 3.84 13.15 -7.75
CA LYS A 35 4.25 14.55 -7.59
C LYS A 35 5.67 14.75 -8.12
N TYR A 36 6.57 13.81 -7.79
CA TYR A 36 7.87 13.70 -8.41
C TYR A 36 7.84 12.56 -9.42
N LYS A 37 8.19 12.88 -10.68
CA LYS A 37 8.16 11.97 -11.81
C LYS A 37 9.51 11.30 -12.01
N GLU A 38 9.54 10.21 -12.75
CA GLU A 38 10.77 9.58 -13.20
C GLU A 38 11.70 10.61 -13.85
N ASN A 39 12.99 10.55 -13.52
CA ASN A 39 14.08 11.48 -13.89
C ASN A 39 14.00 12.89 -13.27
N ASP A 40 13.03 13.20 -12.40
CA ASP A 40 13.05 14.45 -11.64
C ASP A 40 14.26 14.50 -10.70
N LEU A 41 14.92 15.66 -10.62
CA LEU A 41 16.09 15.87 -9.76
C LEU A 41 15.67 16.47 -8.41
N LEU A 42 15.76 15.66 -7.38
CA LEU A 42 15.49 16.03 -5.98
C LEU A 42 16.75 16.64 -5.36
N LYS A 43 16.79 17.97 -5.22
CA LYS A 43 17.91 18.69 -4.61
C LYS A 43 17.73 18.81 -3.10
N GLU A 44 18.75 18.41 -2.32
CA GLU A 44 18.71 18.48 -0.85
C GLU A 44 18.26 19.85 -0.31
N ASN A 45 18.80 20.95 -0.88
CA ASN A 45 18.48 22.30 -0.43
C ASN A 45 17.01 22.68 -0.72
N ALA A 46 16.49 22.31 -1.90
CA ALA A 46 15.12 22.59 -2.29
C ALA A 46 14.14 21.85 -1.36
N LEU A 47 14.37 20.55 -1.15
CA LEU A 47 13.56 19.73 -0.25
C LEU A 47 13.62 20.22 1.20
N ALA A 48 14.82 20.61 1.68
CA ALA A 48 14.98 21.16 3.03
C ALA A 48 14.15 22.44 3.22
N THR A 49 14.16 23.33 2.21
CA THR A 49 13.35 24.56 2.22
C THR A 49 11.86 24.24 2.13
N GLU A 50 11.44 23.35 1.23
CA GLU A 50 10.04 22.95 1.02
C GLU A 50 9.44 22.34 2.30
N LEU A 51 10.22 21.48 2.99
CA LEU A 51 9.75 20.75 4.18
C LEU A 51 10.01 21.48 5.49
N GLY A 52 10.69 22.64 5.46
CA GLY A 52 11.01 23.43 6.66
C GLY A 52 11.99 22.72 7.61
N VAL A 53 12.92 21.91 7.09
CA VAL A 53 13.87 21.12 7.87
C VAL A 53 15.33 21.44 7.47
N SER A 54 16.30 20.96 8.26
CA SER A 54 17.72 21.03 7.86
C SER A 54 18.04 19.99 6.77
N ARG A 55 19.23 20.11 6.16
CA ARG A 55 19.66 19.19 5.09
C ARG A 55 19.95 17.77 5.59
N THR A 56 20.31 17.61 6.85
CA THR A 56 20.69 16.29 7.40
C THR A 56 19.56 15.27 7.31
N PRO A 57 18.34 15.50 7.83
CA PRO A 57 17.24 14.56 7.69
C PRO A 57 16.84 14.31 6.24
N VAL A 58 16.96 15.29 5.34
CA VAL A 58 16.70 15.11 3.91
C VAL A 58 17.71 14.16 3.29
N ARG A 59 19.00 14.32 3.60
CA ARG A 59 20.04 13.42 3.09
C ARG A 59 19.87 11.98 3.58
N GLU A 60 19.50 11.80 4.85
CA GLU A 60 19.21 10.48 5.41
C GLU A 60 18.01 9.85 4.71
N ALA A 61 16.93 10.61 4.54
CA ALA A 61 15.74 10.17 3.82
C ALA A 61 16.05 9.76 2.37
N LEU A 62 16.82 10.56 1.64
CA LEU A 62 17.22 10.23 0.27
C LEU A 62 18.07 8.95 0.18
N LYS A 63 18.94 8.69 1.17
CA LYS A 63 19.69 7.42 1.25
C LYS A 63 18.75 6.22 1.49
N GLN A 64 17.75 6.38 2.35
CA GLN A 64 16.77 5.32 2.56
C GLN A 64 15.92 5.05 1.30
N LEU A 65 15.51 6.12 0.59
CA LEU A 65 14.81 6.00 -0.68
C LEU A 65 15.66 5.33 -1.77
N GLU A 66 16.98 5.52 -1.75
CA GLU A 66 17.91 4.80 -2.64
C GLU A 66 17.95 3.30 -2.31
N LEU A 67 17.95 2.93 -1.01
CA LEU A 67 17.88 1.53 -0.61
C LEU A 67 16.57 0.86 -1.02
N GLU A 68 15.47 1.62 -1.08
CA GLU A 68 14.19 1.16 -1.63
C GLU A 68 14.13 1.18 -3.17
N GLY A 69 15.18 1.67 -3.84
CA GLY A 69 15.22 1.76 -5.31
C GLY A 69 14.32 2.84 -5.91
N LEU A 70 13.78 3.76 -5.10
CA LEU A 70 12.90 4.83 -5.57
C LEU A 70 13.66 6.01 -6.17
N VAL A 71 14.91 6.19 -5.77
CA VAL A 71 15.80 7.23 -6.28
C VAL A 71 17.20 6.69 -6.50
N LEU A 72 17.98 7.40 -7.31
CA LEU A 72 19.43 7.19 -7.49
C LEU A 72 20.15 8.44 -6.97
N LEU A 73 21.04 8.29 -5.99
CA LEU A 73 21.86 9.40 -5.50
C LEU A 73 22.88 9.83 -6.53
N ILE A 74 22.95 11.15 -6.77
CA ILE A 74 23.92 11.75 -7.68
C ILE A 74 24.89 12.61 -6.84
N PRO A 75 26.19 12.28 -6.80
CA PRO A 75 27.16 13.02 -6.00
C PRO A 75 27.08 14.54 -6.24
N ASN A 76 26.96 15.30 -5.17
CA ASN A 76 26.87 16.77 -5.16
C ASN A 76 25.66 17.39 -5.90
N LYS A 77 24.71 16.59 -6.38
CA LYS A 77 23.52 17.08 -7.12
C LYS A 77 22.20 16.76 -6.41
N GLY A 78 22.18 15.78 -5.51
CA GLY A 78 20.97 15.29 -4.84
C GLY A 78 20.60 13.88 -5.31
N ALA A 79 19.35 13.62 -5.64
CA ALA A 79 18.89 12.33 -6.12
C ALA A 79 18.02 12.48 -7.37
N SER A 80 18.10 11.52 -8.29
CA SER A 80 17.17 11.40 -9.42
C SER A 80 16.09 10.38 -9.09
N VAL A 81 14.84 10.70 -9.34
CA VAL A 81 13.72 9.77 -9.15
C VAL A 81 13.80 8.65 -10.19
N ILE A 82 13.81 7.41 -9.73
CA ILE A 82 13.68 6.21 -10.59
C ILE A 82 12.19 5.89 -10.77
N GLY A 83 11.41 5.98 -9.68
CA GLY A 83 10.00 5.62 -9.68
C GLY A 83 9.78 4.11 -9.83
N PHE A 84 8.59 3.74 -10.29
CA PHE A 84 8.23 2.35 -10.63
C PHE A 84 7.92 2.24 -12.11
N SER A 85 8.65 1.37 -12.80
CA SER A 85 8.34 1.02 -14.19
C SER A 85 7.13 0.08 -14.27
N LYS A 86 6.52 -0.01 -15.45
CA LYS A 86 5.50 -1.03 -15.74
C LYS A 86 5.97 -2.44 -15.39
N LYS A 87 7.24 -2.74 -15.64
CA LYS A 87 7.84 -4.04 -15.32
C LYS A 87 7.86 -4.28 -13.81
N ASP A 88 8.30 -3.29 -13.02
CA ASP A 88 8.36 -3.41 -11.57
C ASP A 88 6.96 -3.67 -10.97
N VAL A 89 5.94 -2.96 -11.47
CA VAL A 89 4.56 -3.18 -11.06
C VAL A 89 4.11 -4.61 -11.38
N LYS A 90 4.42 -5.12 -12.56
CA LYS A 90 4.11 -6.50 -12.94
C LYS A 90 4.81 -7.51 -12.03
N ASP A 91 6.11 -7.31 -11.79
CA ASP A 91 6.90 -8.16 -10.91
C ASP A 91 6.33 -8.16 -9.46
N ILE A 92 5.89 -6.98 -8.96
CA ILE A 92 5.21 -6.88 -7.67
C ILE A 92 3.92 -7.70 -7.65
N TYR A 93 3.07 -7.62 -8.69
CA TYR A 93 1.83 -8.40 -8.74
C TYR A 93 2.08 -9.91 -8.81
N GLU A 94 3.09 -10.36 -9.55
CA GLU A 94 3.47 -11.78 -9.63
C GLU A 94 3.97 -12.28 -8.25
N MET A 95 4.86 -11.54 -7.60
CA MET A 95 5.32 -11.87 -6.23
C MET A 95 4.15 -11.84 -5.23
N ARG A 96 3.28 -10.85 -5.34
CA ARG A 96 2.13 -10.69 -4.48
C ARG A 96 1.17 -11.86 -4.59
N ALA A 97 0.88 -12.34 -5.80
CA ALA A 97 0.01 -13.50 -6.02
C ALA A 97 0.50 -14.74 -5.24
N LEU A 98 1.80 -15.03 -5.30
CA LEU A 98 2.40 -16.15 -4.57
C LEU A 98 2.37 -15.95 -3.05
N LEU A 99 2.71 -14.75 -2.59
CA LEU A 99 2.75 -14.44 -1.16
C LEU A 99 1.36 -14.35 -0.52
N GLU A 100 0.34 -13.84 -1.23
CA GLU A 100 -1.05 -13.82 -0.75
C GLU A 100 -1.59 -15.26 -0.56
N GLY A 101 -1.33 -16.16 -1.49
CA GLY A 101 -1.68 -17.57 -1.31
C GLY A 101 -1.00 -18.20 -0.10
N LEU A 102 0.32 -17.96 0.10
CA LEU A 102 1.04 -18.43 1.27
C LEU A 102 0.52 -17.77 2.57
N CYS A 103 0.19 -16.48 2.51
CA CYS A 103 -0.35 -15.74 3.65
C CYS A 103 -1.68 -16.33 4.13
N VAL A 104 -2.62 -16.57 3.21
CA VAL A 104 -3.92 -17.18 3.52
C VAL A 104 -3.76 -18.58 4.11
N LYS A 105 -2.86 -19.41 3.57
CA LYS A 105 -2.55 -20.71 4.16
C LYS A 105 -2.12 -20.59 5.62
N LYS A 106 -1.18 -19.68 5.90
CA LYS A 106 -0.69 -19.46 7.29
C LYS A 106 -1.78 -18.83 8.17
N ALA A 107 -2.62 -17.97 7.63
CA ALA A 107 -3.75 -17.39 8.36
C ALA A 107 -4.69 -18.50 8.84
N ILE A 108 -5.02 -19.48 8.01
CA ILE A 108 -5.90 -20.61 8.36
C ILE A 108 -5.33 -21.43 9.53
N GLU A 109 -4.00 -21.55 9.64
CA GLU A 109 -3.34 -22.24 10.77
C GLU A 109 -3.60 -21.53 12.12
N ASN A 110 -3.79 -20.21 12.12
CA ASN A 110 -3.92 -19.37 13.32
C ASN A 110 -5.33 -18.77 13.49
N ILE A 111 -6.28 -19.06 12.58
CA ILE A 111 -7.58 -18.42 12.55
C ILE A 111 -8.46 -18.90 13.72
N ASN A 112 -9.18 -17.96 14.33
CA ASN A 112 -10.20 -18.19 15.34
C ASN A 112 -11.53 -17.49 14.94
N ASP A 113 -12.57 -17.70 15.72
CA ASP A 113 -13.91 -17.16 15.43
C ASP A 113 -13.93 -15.62 15.43
N ASP A 114 -13.13 -14.97 16.28
CA ASP A 114 -13.06 -13.50 16.33
C ASP A 114 -12.52 -12.92 15.01
N ILE A 115 -11.45 -13.53 14.47
CA ILE A 115 -10.87 -13.10 13.18
C ILE A 115 -11.85 -13.38 12.04
N ILE A 116 -12.54 -14.53 12.06
CA ILE A 116 -13.58 -14.86 11.07
C ILE A 116 -14.70 -13.81 11.12
N ASN A 117 -15.20 -13.49 12.32
CA ASN A 117 -16.25 -12.50 12.50
C ASN A 117 -15.80 -11.12 11.99
N GLU A 118 -14.58 -10.69 12.31
CA GLU A 118 -14.00 -9.42 11.81
C GLU A 118 -13.97 -9.37 10.28
N LEU A 119 -13.59 -10.46 9.61
CA LEU A 119 -13.59 -10.53 8.13
C LEU A 119 -14.99 -10.34 7.56
N PHE A 120 -16.00 -11.01 8.12
CA PHE A 120 -17.39 -10.89 7.65
C PHE A 120 -18.01 -9.54 7.97
N GLU A 121 -17.72 -8.93 9.12
CA GLU A 121 -18.14 -7.56 9.43
C GLU A 121 -17.59 -6.54 8.42
N ILE A 122 -16.31 -6.69 8.03
CA ILE A 122 -15.71 -5.85 7.00
C ILE A 122 -16.43 -6.03 5.66
N LEU A 123 -16.78 -7.27 5.29
CA LEU A 123 -17.49 -7.57 4.04
C LEU A 123 -18.91 -6.99 4.06
N ASP A 124 -19.63 -7.09 5.16
CA ASP A 124 -20.98 -6.52 5.29
C ASP A 124 -20.95 -4.99 5.17
N LEU A 125 -20.00 -4.32 5.83
CA LEU A 125 -19.81 -2.88 5.69
C LEU A 125 -19.41 -2.49 4.27
N ASN A 126 -18.53 -3.27 3.61
CA ASN A 126 -18.14 -3.04 2.24
C ASN A 126 -19.36 -3.14 1.29
N SER A 127 -20.19 -4.16 1.45
CA SER A 127 -21.45 -4.32 0.70
C SER A 127 -22.38 -3.10 0.89
N TYR A 128 -22.51 -2.60 2.11
CA TYR A 128 -23.29 -1.40 2.40
C TYR A 128 -22.74 -0.18 1.66
N TYR A 129 -21.44 0.08 1.72
CA TYR A 129 -20.85 1.24 1.04
C TYR A 129 -20.85 1.10 -0.48
N LEU A 130 -20.73 -0.12 -1.02
CA LEU A 130 -20.96 -0.40 -2.44
C LEU A 130 -22.35 0.05 -2.89
N SER A 131 -23.39 -0.26 -2.10
CA SER A 131 -24.77 0.17 -2.40
C SER A 131 -24.96 1.69 -2.35
N LYS A 132 -24.07 2.41 -1.66
CA LYS A 132 -24.09 3.88 -1.54
C LYS A 132 -23.10 4.58 -2.49
N GLY A 133 -22.29 3.84 -3.24
CA GLY A 133 -21.25 4.40 -4.12
C GLY A 133 -20.16 5.18 -3.38
N LYS A 134 -19.86 4.85 -2.12
CA LYS A 134 -18.87 5.52 -1.26
C LYS A 134 -17.47 4.92 -1.46
N MET A 135 -16.81 5.31 -2.54
CA MET A 135 -15.57 4.68 -3.00
C MET A 135 -14.42 4.77 -1.98
N ASP A 136 -14.24 5.91 -1.28
CA ASP A 136 -13.19 6.03 -0.27
C ASP A 136 -13.35 5.03 0.86
N ALA A 137 -14.59 4.84 1.35
CA ALA A 137 -14.88 3.85 2.40
C ALA A 137 -14.68 2.40 1.89
N ILE A 138 -15.00 2.13 0.63
CA ILE A 138 -14.76 0.82 -0.01
C ILE A 138 -13.26 0.52 -0.04
N LEU A 139 -12.43 1.49 -0.44
CA LEU A 139 -10.98 1.34 -0.49
C LEU A 139 -10.37 1.11 0.90
N GLU A 140 -10.85 1.85 1.90
CA GLU A 140 -10.41 1.68 3.30
C GLU A 140 -10.74 0.26 3.82
N LEU A 141 -11.96 -0.22 3.57
CA LEU A 141 -12.39 -1.56 3.98
C LEU A 141 -11.65 -2.67 3.20
N ASP A 142 -11.36 -2.46 1.93
CA ASP A 142 -10.54 -3.37 1.14
C ASP A 142 -9.12 -3.49 1.73
N ASN A 143 -8.50 -2.38 2.12
CA ASN A 143 -7.23 -2.40 2.82
C ASN A 143 -7.32 -3.13 4.16
N LYS A 144 -8.36 -2.85 4.97
CA LYS A 144 -8.57 -3.47 6.27
C LYS A 144 -8.76 -4.99 6.15
N TYR A 145 -9.50 -5.45 5.15
CA TYR A 145 -9.71 -6.88 4.87
C TYR A 145 -8.39 -7.63 4.70
N HIS A 146 -7.50 -7.12 3.86
CA HIS A 146 -6.19 -7.71 3.65
C HIS A 146 -5.32 -7.67 4.93
N GLN A 147 -5.33 -6.56 5.67
CA GLN A 147 -4.56 -6.42 6.91
C GLN A 147 -4.98 -7.44 7.98
N VAL A 148 -6.26 -7.77 8.10
CA VAL A 148 -6.74 -8.81 9.02
C VAL A 148 -6.12 -10.17 8.66
N ILE A 149 -6.10 -10.53 7.39
CA ILE A 149 -5.49 -11.79 6.91
C ILE A 149 -3.97 -11.79 7.16
N TYR A 150 -3.29 -10.67 6.85
CA TYR A 150 -1.83 -10.54 7.05
C TYR A 150 -1.47 -10.71 8.53
N LYS A 151 -2.24 -10.12 9.43
CA LYS A 151 -2.06 -10.26 10.86
C LYS A 151 -2.31 -11.70 11.33
N ALA A 152 -3.35 -12.35 10.81
CA ALA A 152 -3.71 -13.73 11.13
C ALA A 152 -2.63 -14.74 10.68
N ALA A 153 -1.91 -14.45 9.60
CA ALA A 153 -0.81 -15.30 9.13
C ALA A 153 0.35 -15.44 10.14
N ASN A 154 0.40 -14.55 11.15
CA ASN A 154 1.41 -14.55 12.21
C ASN A 154 2.86 -14.67 11.69
N SER A 155 3.15 -14.05 10.56
CA SER A 155 4.46 -14.06 9.92
C SER A 155 4.90 -12.63 9.62
N ARG A 156 5.79 -12.09 10.47
CA ARG A 156 6.28 -10.71 10.35
C ARG A 156 6.81 -10.40 8.94
N MET A 157 7.59 -11.32 8.35
CA MET A 157 8.18 -11.09 7.02
C MET A 157 7.11 -11.01 5.92
N ILE A 158 6.17 -11.97 5.89
CA ILE A 158 5.09 -11.98 4.90
C ILE A 158 4.21 -10.73 5.08
N SER A 159 3.79 -10.44 6.31
CA SER A 159 2.91 -9.30 6.59
C SER A 159 3.56 -7.97 6.19
N GLN A 160 4.85 -7.78 6.51
CA GLN A 160 5.57 -6.55 6.14
C GLN A 160 5.70 -6.44 4.61
N THR A 161 6.17 -7.48 3.93
CA THR A 161 6.35 -7.46 2.47
C THR A 161 5.03 -7.20 1.73
N LEU A 162 3.93 -7.85 2.15
CA LEU A 162 2.62 -7.63 1.54
C LEU A 162 2.08 -6.23 1.83
N SER A 163 2.31 -5.69 3.03
CA SER A 163 1.95 -4.31 3.36
C SER A 163 2.72 -3.30 2.53
N ASP A 164 4.01 -3.52 2.30
CA ASP A 164 4.83 -2.67 1.44
C ASP A 164 4.35 -2.72 -0.02
N PHE A 165 4.06 -3.91 -0.56
CA PHE A 165 3.48 -4.04 -1.90
C PHE A 165 2.12 -3.35 -2.02
N HIS A 166 1.27 -3.46 -1.00
CA HIS A 166 -0.01 -2.78 -0.93
C HIS A 166 0.16 -1.27 -1.01
N HIS A 167 1.12 -0.74 -0.26
CA HIS A 167 1.45 0.68 -0.25
C HIS A 167 1.97 1.17 -1.61
N TYR A 168 2.92 0.44 -2.23
CA TYR A 168 3.42 0.77 -3.57
C TYR A 168 2.31 0.82 -4.64
N LEU A 169 1.32 -0.05 -4.53
CA LEU A 169 0.22 -0.14 -5.49
C LEU A 169 -0.98 0.76 -5.14
N GLU A 170 -0.96 1.49 -4.03
CA GLU A 170 -2.13 2.23 -3.52
C GLU A 170 -2.68 3.22 -4.55
N ARG A 171 -1.81 3.97 -5.24
CA ARG A 171 -2.22 4.92 -6.30
C ARG A 171 -2.98 4.22 -7.42
N MET A 172 -2.47 3.08 -7.89
CA MET A 172 -3.09 2.31 -8.98
C MET A 172 -4.41 1.70 -8.51
N ARG A 173 -4.45 1.21 -7.28
CA ARG A 173 -5.65 0.66 -6.66
C ARG A 173 -6.73 1.72 -6.45
N LYS A 174 -6.38 2.94 -6.04
CA LYS A 174 -7.33 4.07 -5.99
C LYS A 174 -7.99 4.31 -7.34
N THR A 175 -7.24 4.25 -8.43
CA THR A 175 -7.78 4.45 -9.77
C THR A 175 -8.64 3.28 -10.23
N THR A 176 -8.22 2.03 -10.01
CA THR A 176 -8.95 0.84 -10.43
C THR A 176 -10.20 0.56 -9.59
N LEU A 177 -10.15 0.82 -8.28
CA LEU A 177 -11.30 0.65 -7.39
C LEU A 177 -12.32 1.79 -7.50
N ASN A 178 -11.99 2.92 -8.12
CA ASN A 178 -12.98 3.92 -8.52
C ASN A 178 -13.92 3.43 -9.64
N ASP A 179 -13.60 2.31 -10.29
CA ASP A 179 -14.53 1.56 -11.11
C ASP A 179 -15.44 0.70 -10.21
N ILE A 180 -16.70 1.09 -10.10
CA ILE A 180 -17.70 0.40 -9.26
C ILE A 180 -17.86 -1.07 -9.65
N GLU A 181 -17.74 -1.41 -10.95
CA GLU A 181 -17.83 -2.78 -11.42
C GLU A 181 -16.66 -3.63 -10.90
N ARG A 182 -15.44 -3.07 -10.90
CA ARG A 182 -14.28 -3.75 -10.33
C ARG A 182 -14.41 -3.91 -8.81
N ALA A 183 -14.87 -2.87 -8.11
CA ALA A 183 -15.09 -2.93 -6.67
C ALA A 183 -16.12 -4.01 -6.28
N GLN A 184 -17.22 -4.16 -7.05
CA GLN A 184 -18.20 -5.22 -6.86
C GLN A 184 -17.59 -6.61 -7.08
N LYS A 185 -16.79 -6.79 -8.13
CA LYS A 185 -16.08 -8.06 -8.40
C LYS A 185 -15.10 -8.40 -7.28
N SER A 186 -14.31 -7.40 -6.83
CA SER A 186 -13.40 -7.57 -5.70
C SER A 186 -14.12 -8.02 -4.43
N HIS A 187 -15.26 -7.42 -4.13
CA HIS A 187 -16.09 -7.82 -3.00
C HIS A 187 -16.52 -9.30 -3.06
N VAL A 188 -17.00 -9.75 -4.22
CA VAL A 188 -17.37 -11.16 -4.42
C VAL A 188 -16.17 -12.10 -4.30
N GLU A 189 -15.01 -11.71 -4.80
CA GLU A 189 -13.76 -12.44 -4.67
C GLU A 189 -13.38 -12.56 -3.16
N HIS A 190 -13.44 -11.48 -2.41
CA HIS A 190 -13.17 -11.46 -0.97
C HIS A 190 -14.14 -12.34 -0.18
N GLN A 191 -15.45 -12.33 -0.51
CA GLN A 191 -16.43 -13.21 0.12
C GLN A 191 -16.08 -14.69 -0.09
N LYS A 192 -15.65 -15.08 -1.30
CA LYS A 192 -15.24 -16.46 -1.59
C LYS A 192 -13.99 -16.85 -0.78
N ILE A 193 -12.99 -15.96 -0.69
CA ILE A 193 -11.78 -16.20 0.10
C ILE A 193 -12.15 -16.36 1.58
N ALA A 194 -12.97 -15.45 2.15
CA ALA A 194 -13.38 -15.51 3.54
C ALA A 194 -14.17 -16.80 3.87
N ASN A 195 -15.04 -17.27 2.97
CA ASN A 195 -15.73 -18.53 3.14
C ASN A 195 -14.76 -19.72 3.15
N ALA A 196 -13.82 -19.78 2.20
CA ALA A 196 -12.82 -20.83 2.16
C ALA A 196 -11.92 -20.84 3.41
N ILE A 197 -11.58 -19.65 3.94
CA ILE A 197 -10.86 -19.49 5.22
C ILE A 197 -11.70 -20.04 6.37
N LYS A 198 -12.97 -19.66 6.46
CA LYS A 198 -13.92 -20.12 7.49
C LYS A 198 -14.06 -21.64 7.49
N GLU A 199 -14.14 -22.24 6.30
CA GLU A 199 -14.22 -23.68 6.10
C GLU A 199 -12.86 -24.39 6.29
N ARG A 200 -11.78 -23.64 6.55
CA ARG A 200 -10.41 -24.14 6.65
C ARG A 200 -9.97 -24.93 5.39
N ASN A 201 -10.54 -24.60 4.25
CA ASN A 201 -10.17 -25.20 2.97
C ASN A 201 -8.94 -24.47 2.40
N VAL A 202 -7.76 -24.96 2.83
CA VAL A 202 -6.47 -24.34 2.49
C VAL A 202 -6.24 -24.22 1.00
N GLU A 203 -6.50 -25.30 0.23
CA GLU A 203 -6.23 -25.35 -1.21
C GLU A 203 -7.09 -24.34 -1.96
N GLU A 204 -8.38 -24.31 -1.66
CA GLU A 204 -9.33 -23.38 -2.30
C GLU A 204 -9.05 -21.92 -1.89
N ALA A 205 -8.74 -21.66 -0.62
CA ALA A 205 -8.41 -20.32 -0.15
C ALA A 205 -7.15 -19.77 -0.84
N GLN A 206 -6.10 -20.60 -0.98
CA GLN A 206 -4.89 -20.23 -1.71
C GLN A 206 -5.18 -19.94 -3.19
N ARG A 207 -5.90 -20.82 -3.86
CA ARG A 207 -6.27 -20.65 -5.27
C ARG A 207 -7.04 -19.35 -5.49
N LEU A 208 -8.04 -19.09 -4.65
CA LEU A 208 -8.87 -17.87 -4.73
C LEU A 208 -8.08 -16.60 -4.45
N ALA A 209 -7.18 -16.61 -3.48
CA ALA A 209 -6.32 -15.45 -3.19
C ALA A 209 -5.39 -15.12 -4.36
N ILE A 210 -4.78 -16.12 -4.97
CA ILE A 210 -3.93 -15.97 -6.17
C ILE A 210 -4.77 -15.42 -7.34
N GLU A 211 -5.96 -15.98 -7.58
CA GLU A 211 -6.87 -15.54 -8.64
C GLU A 211 -7.30 -14.08 -8.45
N HIS A 212 -7.63 -13.67 -7.22
CA HIS A 212 -7.98 -12.29 -6.88
C HIS A 212 -6.87 -11.29 -7.26
N ILE A 213 -5.60 -11.60 -6.95
CA ILE A 213 -4.47 -10.74 -7.29
C ILE A 213 -4.24 -10.69 -8.79
N ASN A 214 -4.35 -11.82 -9.50
CA ASN A 214 -4.25 -11.87 -10.96
C ASN A 214 -5.36 -11.05 -11.63
N ASN A 215 -6.60 -11.13 -11.13
CA ASN A 215 -7.71 -10.32 -11.63
C ASN A 215 -7.47 -8.82 -11.39
N SER A 216 -6.84 -8.46 -10.28
CA SER A 216 -6.47 -7.07 -9.96
C SER A 216 -5.41 -6.55 -10.94
N MET A 217 -4.40 -7.37 -11.28
CA MET A 217 -3.38 -7.04 -12.27
C MET A 217 -4.00 -6.82 -13.67
N LEU A 218 -4.86 -7.74 -14.11
CA LEU A 218 -5.55 -7.63 -15.41
C LEU A 218 -6.39 -6.34 -15.50
N ASN A 219 -6.97 -5.89 -14.41
CA ASN A 219 -7.74 -4.66 -14.38
C ASN A 219 -6.86 -3.41 -14.54
N ILE A 220 -5.64 -3.40 -13.98
CA ILE A 220 -4.66 -2.31 -14.19
C ILE A 220 -4.24 -2.26 -15.66
N ASP A 221 -3.96 -3.40 -16.28
CA ASP A 221 -3.59 -3.49 -17.69
C ASP A 221 -4.69 -2.93 -18.60
N LYS A 222 -5.94 -3.29 -18.33
CA LYS A 222 -7.12 -2.82 -19.05
C LYS A 222 -7.31 -1.28 -19.00
N HIS A 223 -6.94 -0.65 -17.89
CA HIS A 223 -7.07 0.80 -17.71
C HIS A 223 -5.83 1.60 -18.14
N GLY A 224 -4.79 0.93 -18.63
CA GLY A 224 -3.55 1.59 -19.09
C GLY A 224 -2.82 2.36 -17.99
N LEU A 225 -2.89 1.90 -16.75
CA LEU A 225 -2.36 2.56 -15.56
C LEU A 225 -0.89 2.23 -15.28
N TRP A 226 -0.17 1.87 -16.32
CA TRP A 226 1.25 1.56 -16.28
C TRP A 226 2.13 2.82 -16.36
#